data_6da0fad82248b4f6108e9f4a3298a5eb
#
_entry.id   6da0fad82248b4f6108e9f4a3298a5eb
#
_cell.length_a   1.000
_cell.length_b   1.000
_cell.length_c   1.000
_cell.angle_alpha   90.00
_cell.angle_beta   90.00
_cell.angle_gamma   90.00
#
_symmetry.space_group_name_H-M   'P 1'
#
loop_
_entity.id
_entity.type
_entity.pdbx_description
1 polymer ?
#
loop_
_entity_poly.entity_id
_entity_poly.type
_entity_poly.pdbx_seq_one_letter_code
_entity_poly.pdbx_strand_id
1 'polypeptide(L)'
;MISRALQRLDAAIAAAGDPAAAACLRAERAGLLARMGDIDGAKSVLGELRTQQARMPQPSLAAWLCLIDGLIDHFDTVGRQARERIARAHALAVAARDRPLLALSAAWLATMDYVNGDLPAVARHVAEALQEAASDHHAARSRACVVVAQSYHWAGRLDRAQPWYQRAREHAAADGDEATLSALMANRAWVIGEQLRLASILGEGGNAPDPSALRQALIGAESTGNYDQHVGKSSLRWWLPMLRAQLLLAQGRYAEALAMFDVHMPVALDEGLAYMSPVLYADLAWCRIGLGDNEAALVDARVAEAGFGADCESEDRAGAHGRLAQVFGALGLADEARSHAAQAAEHLQALRAQQSQLVGLLDAALAQVPGLPAGR
;
A
#
# COMPACT_ATOMS: atom_id res chain seq x y z
N MET A 1 18.62 1.47 15.22
CA MET A 1 19.62 0.55 14.57
C MET A 1 19.76 0.99 13.13
N ILE A 2 20.96 1.06 12.56
CA ILE A 2 21.12 1.44 11.14
C ILE A 2 20.71 0.25 10.28
N SER A 3 19.88 0.49 9.24
CA SER A 3 19.40 -0.56 8.32
C SER A 3 20.58 -1.28 7.65
N ARG A 4 20.50 -2.62 7.57
CA ARG A 4 21.54 -3.45 6.91
C ARG A 4 21.68 -3.10 5.43
N ALA A 5 20.56 -2.80 4.76
CA ALA A 5 20.60 -2.36 3.37
C ALA A 5 21.32 -1.02 3.22
N LEU A 6 21.14 -0.05 4.14
CA LEU A 6 21.91 1.21 4.13
C LEU A 6 23.39 0.95 4.34
N GLN A 7 23.77 0.09 5.29
CA GLN A 7 25.17 -0.25 5.53
C GLN A 7 25.83 -0.91 4.30
N ARG A 8 25.10 -1.82 3.62
CA ARG A 8 25.54 -2.46 2.37
C ARG A 8 25.78 -1.42 1.27
N LEU A 9 24.82 -0.49 1.09
CA LEU A 9 24.94 0.56 0.09
C LEU A 9 26.08 1.52 0.41
N ASP A 10 26.27 1.92 1.67
CA ASP A 10 27.39 2.77 2.09
C ASP A 10 28.74 2.10 1.80
N ALA A 11 28.87 0.79 2.07
CA ALA A 11 30.07 0.03 1.74
C ALA A 11 30.29 -0.08 0.22
N ALA A 12 29.23 -0.31 -0.56
CA ALA A 12 29.29 -0.38 -2.02
C ALA A 12 29.70 0.98 -2.63
N ILE A 13 29.14 2.09 -2.13
CA ILE A 13 29.51 3.45 -2.55
C ILE A 13 31.00 3.71 -2.27
N ALA A 14 31.47 3.34 -1.09
CA ALA A 14 32.90 3.54 -0.71
C ALA A 14 33.86 2.68 -1.56
N ALA A 15 33.40 1.51 -2.00
CA ALA A 15 34.21 0.60 -2.84
C ALA A 15 34.09 0.90 -4.34
N ALA A 16 33.19 1.75 -4.77
CA ALA A 16 32.97 2.04 -6.18
C ALA A 16 34.16 2.83 -6.79
N GLY A 17 34.86 2.22 -7.75
CA GLY A 17 35.95 2.85 -8.47
C GLY A 17 35.50 3.81 -9.59
N ASP A 18 34.24 3.69 -10.04
CA ASP A 18 33.67 4.54 -11.08
C ASP A 18 32.69 5.56 -10.47
N PRO A 19 32.91 6.88 -10.70
CA PRO A 19 32.02 7.93 -10.22
C PRO A 19 30.59 7.82 -10.71
N ALA A 20 30.37 7.24 -11.90
CA ALA A 20 29.04 7.02 -12.44
C ALA A 20 28.29 5.93 -11.67
N ALA A 21 28.97 4.81 -11.42
CA ALA A 21 28.43 3.73 -10.58
C ALA A 21 28.15 4.20 -9.14
N ALA A 22 29.07 4.96 -8.55
CA ALA A 22 28.88 5.56 -7.22
C ALA A 22 27.67 6.47 -7.16
N ALA A 23 27.40 7.26 -8.21
CA ALA A 23 26.23 8.13 -8.29
C ALA A 23 24.91 7.32 -8.33
N CYS A 24 24.85 6.24 -9.09
CA CYS A 24 23.70 5.35 -9.12
C CYS A 24 23.45 4.66 -7.77
N LEU A 25 24.50 4.19 -7.09
CA LEU A 25 24.39 3.63 -5.73
C LEU A 25 23.91 4.66 -4.70
N ARG A 26 24.37 5.91 -4.80
CA ARG A 26 23.87 7.01 -3.97
C ARG A 26 22.39 7.29 -4.25
N ALA A 27 21.96 7.17 -5.51
CA ALA A 27 20.57 7.29 -5.90
C ALA A 27 19.72 6.15 -5.30
N GLU A 28 20.17 4.91 -5.39
CA GLU A 28 19.51 3.76 -4.75
C GLU A 28 19.37 3.96 -3.24
N ARG A 29 20.42 4.44 -2.58
CA ARG A 29 20.41 4.79 -1.17
C ARG A 29 19.39 5.87 -0.83
N ALA A 30 19.25 6.91 -1.67
CA ALA A 30 18.23 7.94 -1.47
C ALA A 30 16.79 7.38 -1.59
N GLY A 31 16.57 6.47 -2.53
CA GLY A 31 15.29 5.75 -2.64
C GLY A 31 14.97 4.93 -1.38
N LEU A 32 15.98 4.30 -0.76
CA LEU A 32 15.80 3.58 0.51
C LEU A 32 15.51 4.53 1.67
N LEU A 33 16.19 5.69 1.75
CA LEU A 33 15.89 6.72 2.75
C LEU A 33 14.43 7.19 2.67
N ALA A 34 13.93 7.48 1.47
CA ALA A 34 12.53 7.84 1.27
C ALA A 34 11.57 6.75 1.79
N ARG A 35 11.85 5.48 1.48
CA ARG A 35 11.07 4.31 1.93
C ARG A 35 11.11 4.13 3.46
N MET A 36 12.19 4.52 4.10
CA MET A 36 12.33 4.52 5.57
C MET A 36 11.66 5.72 6.24
N GLY A 37 11.31 6.78 5.49
CA GLY A 37 10.69 7.99 5.99
C GLY A 37 11.69 9.14 6.24
N ASP A 38 12.96 8.96 5.93
CA ASP A 38 13.96 10.04 5.91
C ASP A 38 13.85 10.83 4.59
N ILE A 39 12.74 11.56 4.49
CA ILE A 39 12.41 12.32 3.28
C ILE A 39 13.40 13.47 3.04
N ASP A 40 13.83 14.16 4.10
CA ASP A 40 14.79 15.26 3.99
C ASP A 40 16.18 14.75 3.56
N GLY A 41 16.63 13.63 4.10
CA GLY A 41 17.85 12.96 3.68
C GLY A 41 17.78 12.55 2.21
N ALA A 42 16.66 11.97 1.77
CA ALA A 42 16.44 11.61 0.37
C ALA A 42 16.47 12.83 -0.55
N LYS A 43 15.75 13.91 -0.19
CA LYS A 43 15.72 15.19 -0.95
C LYS A 43 17.11 15.84 -1.04
N SER A 44 17.88 15.81 0.03
CA SER A 44 19.27 16.33 0.06
C SER A 44 20.16 15.61 -0.94
N VAL A 45 20.21 14.28 -0.90
CA VAL A 45 21.00 13.46 -1.84
C VAL A 45 20.53 13.67 -3.27
N LEU A 46 19.22 13.74 -3.51
CA LEU A 46 18.63 14.01 -4.83
C LEU A 46 19.13 15.36 -5.40
N GLY A 47 19.19 16.42 -4.58
CA GLY A 47 19.69 17.74 -4.97
C GLY A 47 21.15 17.71 -5.41
N GLU A 48 22.01 17.00 -4.67
CA GLU A 48 23.41 16.82 -5.04
C GLU A 48 23.56 16.05 -6.35
N LEU A 49 22.81 14.95 -6.53
CA LEU A 49 22.86 14.13 -7.73
C LEU A 49 22.33 14.88 -8.96
N ARG A 50 21.32 15.74 -8.83
CA ARG A 50 20.86 16.64 -9.90
C ARG A 50 21.95 17.61 -10.34
N THR A 51 22.69 18.16 -9.39
CA THR A 51 23.84 19.02 -9.69
C THR A 51 24.94 18.26 -10.43
N GLN A 52 25.23 17.03 -10.02
CA GLN A 52 26.18 16.16 -10.72
C GLN A 52 25.68 15.81 -12.12
N GLN A 53 24.41 15.44 -12.30
CA GLN A 53 23.80 15.13 -13.58
C GLN A 53 23.85 16.31 -14.56
N ALA A 54 23.65 17.54 -14.08
CA ALA A 54 23.74 18.74 -14.91
C ALA A 54 25.17 19.00 -15.42
N ARG A 55 26.19 18.62 -14.65
CA ARG A 55 27.61 18.77 -15.05
C ARG A 55 28.11 17.63 -15.94
N MET A 56 27.66 16.42 -15.65
CA MET A 56 28.08 15.20 -16.34
C MET A 56 26.84 14.31 -16.61
N PRO A 57 26.10 14.55 -17.69
CA PRO A 57 24.90 13.80 -18.00
C PRO A 57 25.15 12.30 -18.16
N GLN A 58 24.38 11.47 -17.45
CA GLN A 58 24.44 10.01 -17.48
C GLN A 58 23.02 9.46 -17.62
N PRO A 59 22.75 8.61 -18.63
CA PRO A 59 21.39 8.10 -18.87
C PRO A 59 20.80 7.32 -17.68
N SER A 60 21.57 6.40 -17.06
CA SER A 60 21.09 5.64 -15.89
C SER A 60 20.83 6.54 -14.70
N LEU A 61 21.68 7.54 -14.44
CA LEU A 61 21.44 8.48 -13.34
C LEU A 61 20.18 9.32 -13.58
N ALA A 62 19.91 9.74 -14.83
CA ALA A 62 18.68 10.44 -15.16
C ALA A 62 17.42 9.60 -14.84
N ALA A 63 17.46 8.30 -15.11
CA ALA A 63 16.39 7.37 -14.76
C ALA A 63 16.25 7.21 -13.23
N TRP A 64 17.36 7.05 -12.52
CA TRP A 64 17.35 6.99 -11.06
C TRP A 64 16.77 8.25 -10.42
N LEU A 65 17.11 9.45 -10.90
CA LEU A 65 16.58 10.71 -10.37
C LEU A 65 15.05 10.75 -10.48
N CYS A 66 14.49 10.30 -11.60
CA CYS A 66 13.05 10.21 -11.76
C CYS A 66 12.41 9.17 -10.82
N LEU A 67 13.07 8.02 -10.61
CA LEU A 67 12.59 7.00 -9.67
C LEU A 67 12.55 7.53 -8.23
N ILE A 68 13.63 8.20 -7.80
CA ILE A 68 13.70 8.78 -6.44
C ILE A 68 12.62 9.85 -6.25
N ASP A 69 12.43 10.73 -7.24
CA ASP A 69 11.36 11.73 -7.20
C ASP A 69 9.98 11.09 -7.00
N GLY A 70 9.72 9.99 -7.72
CA GLY A 70 8.48 9.25 -7.56
C GLY A 70 8.36 8.58 -6.20
N LEU A 71 9.43 8.00 -5.66
CA LEU A 71 9.42 7.40 -4.34
C LEU A 71 9.23 8.43 -3.23
N ILE A 72 9.90 9.59 -3.31
CA ILE A 72 9.71 10.70 -2.37
C ILE A 72 8.24 11.13 -2.38
N ASP A 73 7.67 11.37 -3.56
CA ASP A 73 6.27 11.80 -3.70
C ASP A 73 5.30 10.77 -3.08
N HIS A 74 5.55 9.47 -3.31
CA HIS A 74 4.72 8.40 -2.75
C HIS A 74 4.83 8.27 -1.23
N PHE A 75 6.04 8.33 -0.67
CA PHE A 75 6.27 8.10 0.76
C PHE A 75 6.10 9.36 1.63
N ASP A 76 6.14 10.56 1.05
CA ASP A 76 5.91 11.83 1.73
C ASP A 76 4.41 12.11 1.88
N THR A 77 3.66 12.08 0.75
CA THR A 77 2.27 12.57 0.71
C THR A 77 1.29 11.66 -0.03
N VAL A 78 1.69 10.42 -0.41
CA VAL A 78 0.92 9.57 -1.34
C VAL A 78 0.57 10.33 -2.63
N GLY A 79 1.57 11.07 -3.15
CA GLY A 79 1.38 12.04 -4.22
C GLY A 79 0.92 11.42 -5.54
N ARG A 80 -0.03 12.09 -6.19
CA ARG A 80 -0.62 11.63 -7.47
C ARG A 80 0.37 11.57 -8.63
N GLN A 81 1.50 12.30 -8.55
CA GLN A 81 2.52 12.32 -9.59
C GLN A 81 3.55 11.19 -9.47
N ALA A 82 3.52 10.43 -8.38
CA ALA A 82 4.47 9.35 -8.12
C ALA A 82 4.52 8.36 -9.30
N ARG A 83 3.35 7.90 -9.77
CA ARG A 83 3.25 6.98 -10.91
C ARG A 83 3.88 7.54 -12.18
N GLU A 84 3.59 8.79 -12.53
CA GLU A 84 4.11 9.43 -13.76
C GLU A 84 5.64 9.55 -13.71
N ARG A 85 6.19 9.97 -12.57
CA ARG A 85 7.64 10.06 -12.35
C ARG A 85 8.32 8.70 -12.48
N ILE A 86 7.73 7.65 -11.88
CA ILE A 86 8.26 6.29 -12.00
C ILE A 86 8.13 5.75 -13.44
N ALA A 87 7.04 6.07 -14.15
CA ALA A 87 6.89 5.72 -15.57
C ALA A 87 7.97 6.39 -16.44
N ARG A 88 8.32 7.63 -16.13
CA ARG A 88 9.44 8.32 -16.79
C ARG A 88 10.77 7.65 -16.47
N ALA A 89 10.99 7.24 -15.23
CA ALA A 89 12.19 6.49 -14.84
C ALA A 89 12.31 5.18 -15.64
N HIS A 90 11.21 4.44 -15.76
CA HIS A 90 11.15 3.21 -16.53
C HIS A 90 11.49 3.45 -18.02
N ALA A 91 10.87 4.44 -18.65
CA ALA A 91 11.17 4.78 -20.05
C ALA A 91 12.65 5.17 -20.27
N LEU A 92 13.25 5.90 -19.32
CA LEU A 92 14.66 6.25 -19.36
C LEU A 92 15.57 5.03 -19.13
N ALA A 93 15.20 4.09 -18.27
CA ALA A 93 15.93 2.84 -18.06
C ALA A 93 15.92 1.96 -19.32
N VAL A 94 14.79 1.89 -20.04
CA VAL A 94 14.71 1.25 -21.37
C VAL A 94 15.67 1.91 -22.35
N ALA A 95 15.64 3.24 -22.47
CA ALA A 95 16.51 4.00 -23.37
C ALA A 95 17.99 3.84 -23.04
N ALA A 96 18.34 3.78 -21.75
CA ALA A 96 19.70 3.56 -21.24
C ALA A 96 20.16 2.10 -21.37
N ARG A 97 19.27 1.16 -21.68
CA ARG A 97 19.51 -0.31 -21.64
C ARG A 97 19.99 -0.80 -20.27
N ASP A 98 19.53 -0.14 -19.20
CA ASP A 98 19.84 -0.48 -17.81
C ASP A 98 18.82 -1.51 -17.31
N ARG A 99 19.11 -2.80 -17.57
CA ARG A 99 18.20 -3.90 -17.20
C ARG A 99 17.88 -3.98 -15.69
N PRO A 100 18.85 -3.79 -14.77
CA PRO A 100 18.53 -3.75 -13.34
C PRO A 100 17.54 -2.65 -12.99
N LEU A 101 17.74 -1.43 -13.48
CA LEU A 101 16.84 -0.32 -13.20
C LEU A 101 15.50 -0.46 -13.91
N LEU A 102 15.49 -1.05 -15.11
CA LEU A 102 14.25 -1.41 -15.82
C LEU A 102 13.39 -2.35 -14.97
N ALA A 103 13.97 -3.45 -14.46
CA ALA A 103 13.26 -4.39 -13.60
C ALA A 103 12.74 -3.73 -12.32
N LEU A 104 13.56 -2.89 -11.67
CA LEU A 104 13.18 -2.20 -10.44
C LEU A 104 12.06 -1.19 -10.67
N SER A 105 12.16 -0.38 -11.73
CA SER A 105 11.14 0.62 -12.08
C SER A 105 9.82 -0.03 -12.51
N ALA A 106 9.86 -1.17 -13.23
CA ALA A 106 8.68 -1.95 -13.53
C ALA A 106 8.01 -2.49 -12.26
N ALA A 107 8.78 -3.00 -11.28
CA ALA A 107 8.24 -3.46 -10.00
C ALA A 107 7.57 -2.31 -9.19
N TRP A 108 8.13 -1.11 -9.25
CA TRP A 108 7.52 0.07 -8.64
C TRP A 108 6.30 0.57 -9.42
N LEU A 109 6.30 0.50 -10.76
CA LEU A 109 5.10 0.77 -11.55
C LEU A 109 3.97 -0.18 -11.18
N ALA A 110 4.25 -1.47 -11.05
CA ALA A 110 3.25 -2.44 -10.61
C ALA A 110 2.65 -2.06 -9.23
N THR A 111 3.48 -1.51 -8.31
CA THR A 111 3.01 -1.01 -7.02
C THR A 111 2.06 0.18 -7.20
N MET A 112 2.43 1.16 -8.03
CA MET A 112 1.61 2.34 -8.29
C MET A 112 0.32 1.99 -9.03
N ASP A 113 0.38 1.06 -9.98
CA ASP A 113 -0.80 0.59 -10.71
C ASP A 113 -1.78 -0.14 -9.79
N TYR A 114 -1.25 -0.92 -8.83
CA TYR A 114 -2.07 -1.57 -7.79
C TYR A 114 -2.79 -0.54 -6.92
N VAL A 115 -2.07 0.50 -6.46
CA VAL A 115 -2.65 1.60 -5.67
C VAL A 115 -3.69 2.40 -6.46
N ASN A 116 -3.54 2.50 -7.78
CA ASN A 116 -4.46 3.23 -8.66
C ASN A 116 -5.57 2.35 -9.29
N GLY A 117 -5.65 1.06 -8.94
CA GLY A 117 -6.65 0.14 -9.47
C GLY A 117 -6.50 -0.20 -10.97
N ASP A 118 -5.35 0.06 -11.61
CA ASP A 118 -5.09 -0.29 -13.01
C ASP A 118 -4.67 -1.77 -13.14
N LEU A 119 -5.65 -2.67 -13.04
CA LEU A 119 -5.43 -4.11 -12.97
C LEU A 119 -4.65 -4.69 -14.17
N PRO A 120 -4.91 -4.28 -15.43
CA PRO A 120 -4.10 -4.72 -16.57
C PRO A 120 -2.64 -4.28 -16.48
N ALA A 121 -2.38 -3.05 -16.01
CA ALA A 121 -1.03 -2.54 -15.85
C ALA A 121 -0.28 -3.26 -14.74
N VAL A 122 -0.94 -3.59 -13.61
CA VAL A 122 -0.35 -4.43 -12.54
C VAL A 122 0.21 -5.72 -13.11
N ALA A 123 -0.61 -6.49 -13.84
CA ALA A 123 -0.21 -7.78 -14.38
C ALA A 123 0.96 -7.65 -15.37
N ARG A 124 0.91 -6.64 -16.24
CA ARG A 124 1.98 -6.36 -17.23
C ARG A 124 3.30 -6.02 -16.56
N HIS A 125 3.30 -5.05 -15.64
CA HIS A 125 4.56 -4.59 -15.02
C HIS A 125 5.14 -5.59 -14.02
N VAL A 126 4.31 -6.41 -13.36
CA VAL A 126 4.79 -7.55 -12.56
C VAL A 126 5.53 -8.55 -13.43
N ALA A 127 4.94 -8.95 -14.56
CA ALA A 127 5.57 -9.91 -15.47
C ALA A 127 6.89 -9.35 -16.02
N GLU A 128 6.91 -8.10 -16.48
CA GLU A 128 8.11 -7.42 -16.96
C GLU A 128 9.20 -7.36 -15.88
N ALA A 129 8.86 -6.94 -14.66
CA ALA A 129 9.81 -6.90 -13.55
C ALA A 129 10.46 -8.25 -13.27
N LEU A 130 9.66 -9.33 -13.26
CA LEU A 130 10.15 -10.69 -13.00
C LEU A 130 10.95 -11.28 -14.17
N GLN A 131 10.63 -10.90 -15.43
CA GLN A 131 11.37 -11.31 -16.63
C GLN A 131 12.73 -10.63 -16.73
N GLU A 132 12.78 -9.32 -16.42
CA GLU A 132 13.99 -8.51 -16.56
C GLU A 132 14.93 -8.63 -15.35
N ALA A 133 14.40 -8.96 -14.16
CA ALA A 133 15.22 -9.11 -12.96
C ALA A 133 16.09 -10.37 -13.01
N ALA A 134 17.42 -10.20 -12.91
CA ALA A 134 18.33 -11.31 -12.64
C ALA A 134 17.95 -12.03 -11.33
N SER A 135 18.38 -13.29 -11.18
CA SER A 135 18.03 -14.10 -9.99
C SER A 135 18.48 -13.50 -8.66
N ASP A 136 19.55 -12.75 -8.67
CA ASP A 136 20.17 -12.03 -7.54
C ASP A 136 19.73 -10.56 -7.43
N HIS A 137 18.88 -10.07 -8.34
CA HIS A 137 18.34 -8.71 -8.23
C HIS A 137 17.18 -8.68 -7.19
N HIS A 138 17.57 -8.81 -5.91
CA HIS A 138 16.64 -9.00 -4.80
C HIS A 138 15.65 -7.83 -4.65
N ALA A 139 16.07 -6.58 -4.87
CA ALA A 139 15.20 -5.40 -4.72
C ALA A 139 14.01 -5.43 -5.68
N ALA A 140 14.21 -5.68 -6.98
CA ALA A 140 13.13 -5.77 -7.96
C ALA A 140 12.24 -7.00 -7.72
N ARG A 141 12.86 -8.15 -7.46
CA ARG A 141 12.13 -9.41 -7.21
C ARG A 141 11.27 -9.34 -5.95
N SER A 142 11.81 -8.81 -4.84
CA SER A 142 11.03 -8.66 -3.61
C SER A 142 9.81 -7.77 -3.84
N ARG A 143 9.99 -6.62 -4.51
CA ARG A 143 8.91 -5.67 -4.78
C ARG A 143 7.83 -6.27 -5.69
N ALA A 144 8.21 -6.92 -6.79
CA ALA A 144 7.25 -7.61 -7.66
C ALA A 144 6.49 -8.71 -6.92
N CYS A 145 7.18 -9.53 -6.11
CA CYS A 145 6.55 -10.57 -5.31
C CYS A 145 5.58 -10.00 -4.25
N VAL A 146 5.87 -8.82 -3.66
CA VAL A 146 4.94 -8.12 -2.75
C VAL A 146 3.64 -7.80 -3.48
N VAL A 147 3.72 -7.22 -4.68
CA VAL A 147 2.53 -6.84 -5.46
C VAL A 147 1.69 -8.06 -5.83
N VAL A 148 2.32 -9.14 -6.30
CA VAL A 148 1.60 -10.39 -6.63
C VAL A 148 0.93 -10.98 -5.40
N ALA A 149 1.65 -11.06 -4.27
CA ALA A 149 1.11 -11.60 -3.02
C ALA A 149 -0.10 -10.78 -2.55
N GLN A 150 0.03 -9.46 -2.55
CA GLN A 150 -1.02 -8.54 -2.13
C GLN A 150 -2.24 -8.62 -3.05
N SER A 151 -2.04 -8.70 -4.37
CA SER A 151 -3.09 -8.83 -5.37
C SER A 151 -3.92 -10.11 -5.20
N TYR A 152 -3.27 -11.27 -5.05
CA TYR A 152 -3.98 -12.52 -4.78
C TYR A 152 -4.68 -12.50 -3.41
N HIS A 153 -4.05 -11.94 -2.39
CA HIS A 153 -4.64 -11.85 -1.05
C HIS A 153 -5.88 -10.95 -1.05
N TRP A 154 -5.80 -9.76 -1.68
CA TRP A 154 -6.93 -8.87 -1.88
C TRP A 154 -8.09 -9.54 -2.62
N ALA A 155 -7.79 -10.39 -3.61
CA ALA A 155 -8.79 -11.18 -4.32
C ALA A 155 -9.27 -12.43 -3.55
N GLY A 156 -8.98 -12.54 -2.25
CA GLY A 156 -9.39 -13.67 -1.40
C GLY A 156 -8.63 -14.97 -1.67
N ARG A 157 -7.58 -14.96 -2.49
CA ARG A 157 -6.80 -16.15 -2.87
C ARG A 157 -5.54 -16.28 -2.01
N LEU A 158 -5.74 -16.44 -0.69
CA LEU A 158 -4.62 -16.57 0.26
C LEU A 158 -3.74 -17.80 -0.05
N ASP A 159 -4.33 -18.88 -0.56
CA ASP A 159 -3.63 -20.08 -1.04
C ASP A 159 -2.57 -19.72 -2.08
N ARG A 160 -2.89 -18.83 -2.99
CA ARG A 160 -2.00 -18.35 -4.05
C ARG A 160 -1.06 -17.23 -3.60
N ALA A 161 -1.48 -16.41 -2.65
CA ALA A 161 -0.67 -15.32 -2.10
C ALA A 161 0.52 -15.81 -1.25
N GLN A 162 0.33 -16.88 -0.47
CA GLN A 162 1.33 -17.41 0.48
C GLN A 162 2.72 -17.66 -0.13
N PRO A 163 2.85 -18.37 -1.27
CA PRO A 163 4.16 -18.62 -1.88
C PRO A 163 4.87 -17.32 -2.32
N TRP A 164 4.10 -16.28 -2.70
CA TRP A 164 4.65 -15.00 -3.11
C TRP A 164 5.07 -14.15 -1.92
N TYR A 165 4.33 -14.17 -0.81
CA TYR A 165 4.77 -13.57 0.46
C TYR A 165 6.08 -14.17 0.94
N GLN A 166 6.24 -15.50 0.83
CA GLN A 166 7.48 -16.18 1.19
C GLN A 166 8.65 -15.73 0.30
N ARG A 167 8.48 -15.74 -1.02
CA ARG A 167 9.52 -15.25 -1.97
C ARG A 167 9.90 -13.81 -1.73
N ALA A 168 8.90 -12.93 -1.53
CA ALA A 168 9.16 -11.53 -1.22
C ALA A 168 10.02 -11.38 0.04
N ARG A 169 9.70 -12.15 1.09
CA ARG A 169 10.44 -12.17 2.34
C ARG A 169 11.87 -12.69 2.18
N GLU A 170 12.06 -13.76 1.40
CA GLU A 170 13.36 -14.35 1.12
C GLU A 170 14.27 -13.32 0.41
N HIS A 171 13.77 -12.68 -0.65
CA HIS A 171 14.52 -11.65 -1.36
C HIS A 171 14.80 -10.41 -0.48
N ALA A 172 13.81 -9.92 0.27
CA ALA A 172 14.01 -8.77 1.16
C ALA A 172 15.03 -9.08 2.27
N ALA A 173 15.01 -10.30 2.83
CA ALA A 173 15.95 -10.73 3.84
C ALA A 173 17.38 -10.88 3.28
N ALA A 174 17.53 -11.41 2.07
CA ALA A 174 18.82 -11.52 1.38
C ALA A 174 19.44 -10.14 1.10
N ASP A 175 18.61 -9.14 0.79
CA ASP A 175 19.04 -7.77 0.55
C ASP A 175 19.23 -6.93 1.84
N GLY A 176 18.78 -7.45 2.99
CA GLY A 176 18.75 -6.72 4.26
C GLY A 176 17.75 -5.56 4.24
N ASP A 177 16.72 -5.63 3.41
CA ASP A 177 15.72 -4.58 3.20
C ASP A 177 14.59 -4.64 4.26
N GLU A 178 14.87 -4.06 5.42
CA GLU A 178 13.91 -3.97 6.53
C GLU A 178 12.65 -3.17 6.14
N ALA A 179 12.76 -2.19 5.24
CA ALA A 179 11.61 -1.43 4.77
C ALA A 179 10.60 -2.31 4.00
N THR A 180 11.10 -3.24 3.16
CA THR A 180 10.22 -4.22 2.50
C THR A 180 9.68 -5.26 3.48
N LEU A 181 10.47 -5.71 4.47
CA LEU A 181 9.95 -6.62 5.50
C LEU A 181 8.82 -5.98 6.32
N SER A 182 8.97 -4.70 6.71
CA SER A 182 7.90 -3.93 7.33
C SER A 182 6.67 -3.82 6.42
N ALA A 183 6.88 -3.45 5.14
CA ALA A 183 5.77 -3.32 4.19
C ALA A 183 4.99 -4.64 4.01
N LEU A 184 5.67 -5.80 4.00
CA LEU A 184 5.02 -7.10 3.96
C LEU A 184 4.11 -7.34 5.16
N MET A 185 4.54 -6.96 6.36
CA MET A 185 3.74 -7.08 7.57
C MET A 185 2.55 -6.13 7.53
N ALA A 186 2.78 -4.85 7.19
CA ALA A 186 1.76 -3.81 7.11
C ALA A 186 0.69 -4.15 6.07
N ASN A 187 1.08 -4.48 4.84
CA ASN A 187 0.16 -4.80 3.75
C ASN A 187 -0.70 -6.03 4.08
N ARG A 188 -0.09 -7.06 4.67
CA ARG A 188 -0.83 -8.24 5.10
C ARG A 188 -1.85 -7.92 6.19
N ALA A 189 -1.45 -7.14 7.19
CA ALA A 189 -2.34 -6.71 8.27
C ALA A 189 -3.50 -5.88 7.71
N TRP A 190 -3.22 -4.99 6.76
CA TRP A 190 -4.22 -4.17 6.08
C TRP A 190 -5.25 -5.02 5.34
N VAL A 191 -4.82 -5.92 4.43
CA VAL A 191 -5.76 -6.76 3.65
C VAL A 191 -6.64 -7.61 4.57
N ILE A 192 -6.06 -8.21 5.62
CA ILE A 192 -6.84 -8.97 6.61
C ILE A 192 -7.83 -8.06 7.33
N GLY A 193 -7.39 -6.87 7.73
CA GLY A 193 -8.24 -5.89 8.43
C GLY A 193 -9.43 -5.46 7.57
N GLU A 194 -9.21 -5.13 6.30
CA GLU A 194 -10.27 -4.76 5.37
C GLU A 194 -11.25 -5.90 5.12
N GLN A 195 -10.77 -7.12 4.91
CA GLN A 195 -11.64 -8.29 4.76
C GLN A 195 -12.53 -8.50 5.99
N LEU A 196 -11.97 -8.41 7.20
CA LEU A 196 -12.73 -8.53 8.45
C LEU A 196 -13.70 -7.36 8.65
N ARG A 197 -13.30 -6.14 8.29
CA ARG A 197 -14.12 -4.94 8.32
C ARG A 197 -15.33 -5.10 7.38
N LEU A 198 -15.11 -5.42 6.11
CA LEU A 198 -16.18 -5.64 5.14
C LEU A 198 -17.13 -6.77 5.58
N ALA A 199 -16.60 -7.87 6.10
CA ALA A 199 -17.42 -8.94 6.65
C ALA A 199 -18.30 -8.46 7.81
N SER A 200 -17.79 -7.57 8.68
CA SER A 200 -18.55 -7.00 9.80
C SER A 200 -19.65 -6.03 9.36
N ILE A 201 -19.48 -5.38 8.21
CA ILE A 201 -20.40 -4.38 7.68
C ILE A 201 -21.47 -5.03 6.79
N LEU A 202 -21.02 -5.86 5.83
CA LEU A 202 -21.86 -6.36 4.75
C LEU A 202 -22.47 -7.74 5.04
N GLY A 203 -22.01 -8.42 6.10
CA GLY A 203 -22.65 -9.58 6.71
C GLY A 203 -23.03 -10.70 5.75
N GLU A 204 -22.12 -11.22 4.94
CA GLU A 204 -22.42 -12.39 4.11
C GLU A 204 -22.67 -13.62 4.99
N GLY A 205 -23.91 -14.04 5.06
CA GLY A 205 -24.34 -15.21 5.83
C GLY A 205 -24.72 -14.96 7.29
N GLY A 206 -24.84 -13.69 7.74
CA GLY A 206 -25.30 -13.37 9.10
C GLY A 206 -24.30 -13.66 10.21
N ASN A 207 -23.08 -14.04 9.90
CA ASN A 207 -22.06 -14.34 10.90
C ASN A 207 -21.15 -13.13 11.09
N ALA A 208 -21.07 -12.62 12.31
CA ALA A 208 -20.05 -11.66 12.70
C ALA A 208 -18.64 -12.28 12.46
N PRO A 209 -17.63 -11.46 12.14
CA PRO A 209 -16.26 -11.94 11.99
C PRO A 209 -15.80 -12.71 13.23
N ASP A 210 -15.03 -13.78 13.04
CA ASP A 210 -14.47 -14.56 14.15
C ASP A 210 -13.70 -13.65 15.10
N PRO A 211 -14.07 -13.57 16.39
CA PRO A 211 -13.38 -12.75 17.38
C PRO A 211 -11.88 -13.11 17.52
N SER A 212 -11.49 -14.33 17.21
CA SER A 212 -10.09 -14.75 17.24
C SER A 212 -9.31 -14.17 16.06
N ALA A 213 -9.91 -14.10 14.86
CA ALA A 213 -9.32 -13.48 13.69
C ALA A 213 -9.13 -11.98 13.88
N LEU A 214 -10.12 -11.28 14.46
CA LEU A 214 -10.01 -9.86 14.81
C LEU A 214 -8.89 -9.59 15.82
N ARG A 215 -8.76 -10.43 16.87
CA ARG A 215 -7.65 -10.30 17.82
C ARG A 215 -6.29 -10.52 17.17
N GLN A 216 -6.16 -11.53 16.30
CA GLN A 216 -4.92 -11.81 15.59
C GLN A 216 -4.54 -10.68 14.62
N ALA A 217 -5.51 -10.08 13.93
CA ALA A 217 -5.29 -8.92 13.08
C ALA A 217 -4.78 -7.72 13.88
N LEU A 218 -5.37 -7.45 15.05
CA LEU A 218 -4.93 -6.37 15.94
C LEU A 218 -3.50 -6.60 16.44
N ILE A 219 -3.17 -7.81 16.89
CA ILE A 219 -1.80 -8.18 17.29
C ILE A 219 -0.83 -8.02 16.10
N GLY A 220 -1.26 -8.39 14.89
CA GLY A 220 -0.46 -8.22 13.68
C GLY A 220 -0.14 -6.74 13.39
N ALA A 221 -1.14 -5.86 13.52
CA ALA A 221 -0.95 -4.42 13.35
C ALA A 221 -0.01 -3.83 14.42
N GLU A 222 -0.17 -4.24 15.70
CA GLU A 222 0.72 -3.83 16.79
C GLU A 222 2.16 -4.32 16.58
N SER A 223 2.33 -5.56 16.16
CA SER A 223 3.65 -6.14 15.87
C SER A 223 4.35 -5.39 14.74
N THR A 224 3.61 -4.95 13.72
CA THR A 224 4.14 -4.14 12.63
C THR A 224 4.63 -2.78 13.15
N GLY A 225 3.84 -2.10 13.97
CA GLY A 225 4.24 -0.82 14.57
C GLY A 225 5.48 -0.93 15.45
N ASN A 226 5.58 -1.99 16.25
CA ASN A 226 6.76 -2.27 17.06
C ASN A 226 8.00 -2.56 16.20
N TYR A 227 7.83 -3.30 15.09
CA TYR A 227 8.91 -3.55 14.14
C TYR A 227 9.38 -2.25 13.48
N ASP A 228 8.45 -1.39 13.02
CA ASP A 228 8.77 -0.09 12.43
C ASP A 228 9.59 0.79 13.38
N GLN A 229 9.20 0.87 14.65
CA GLN A 229 9.97 1.58 15.67
C GLN A 229 11.37 0.98 15.86
N HIS A 230 11.47 -0.35 15.88
CA HIS A 230 12.76 -1.04 16.06
C HIS A 230 13.74 -0.77 14.90
N VAL A 231 13.25 -0.76 13.65
CA VAL A 231 14.09 -0.52 12.47
C VAL A 231 14.21 0.95 12.10
N GLY A 232 13.52 1.85 12.82
CA GLY A 232 13.53 3.29 12.58
C GLY A 232 12.77 3.73 11.32
N LYS A 233 11.75 2.94 10.89
CA LYS A 233 10.89 3.32 9.78
C LYS A 233 9.78 4.25 10.26
N SER A 234 9.60 5.38 9.59
CA SER A 234 8.56 6.38 9.89
C SER A 234 7.66 6.72 8.70
N SER A 235 7.89 6.13 7.52
CA SER A 235 7.04 6.35 6.37
C SER A 235 5.65 5.74 6.57
N LEU A 236 4.61 6.43 6.08
CA LEU A 236 3.21 5.99 6.13
C LEU A 236 2.73 5.63 7.56
N ARG A 237 3.25 6.34 8.57
CA ARG A 237 3.05 6.06 10.00
C ARG A 237 1.58 6.14 10.45
N TRP A 238 0.73 6.85 9.71
CA TRP A 238 -0.68 7.04 10.01
C TRP A 238 -1.59 5.86 9.56
N TRP A 239 -1.10 4.94 8.72
CA TRP A 239 -1.88 3.78 8.26
C TRP A 239 -2.24 2.83 9.40
N LEU A 240 -1.26 2.43 10.20
CA LEU A 240 -1.47 1.45 11.27
C LEU A 240 -2.42 1.93 12.37
N PRO A 241 -2.37 3.19 12.86
CA PRO A 241 -3.36 3.71 13.78
C PRO A 241 -4.79 3.64 13.24
N MET A 242 -5.02 3.95 11.96
CA MET A 242 -6.35 3.87 11.35
C MET A 242 -6.83 2.42 11.24
N LEU A 243 -5.99 1.51 10.79
CA LEU A 243 -6.30 0.08 10.79
C LEU A 243 -6.66 -0.43 12.19
N ARG A 244 -5.90 -0.04 13.21
CA ARG A 244 -6.19 -0.43 14.61
C ARG A 244 -7.54 0.11 15.09
N ALA A 245 -7.87 1.37 14.78
CA ALA A 245 -9.17 1.96 15.11
C ALA A 245 -10.32 1.15 14.48
N GLN A 246 -10.20 0.79 13.21
CA GLN A 246 -11.20 -0.01 12.50
C GLN A 246 -11.33 -1.44 13.05
N LEU A 247 -10.23 -2.08 13.45
CA LEU A 247 -10.26 -3.40 14.09
C LEU A 247 -10.87 -3.35 15.50
N LEU A 248 -10.62 -2.30 16.29
CA LEU A 248 -11.26 -2.07 17.57
C LEU A 248 -12.77 -1.86 17.40
N LEU A 249 -13.15 -1.08 16.38
CA LEU A 249 -14.55 -0.87 16.01
C LEU A 249 -15.24 -2.20 15.68
N ALA A 250 -14.62 -3.03 14.85
CA ALA A 250 -15.16 -4.35 14.49
C ALA A 250 -15.29 -5.31 15.69
N GLN A 251 -14.53 -5.06 16.77
CA GLN A 251 -14.65 -5.78 18.06
C GLN A 251 -15.72 -5.19 19.00
N GLY A 252 -16.40 -4.10 18.61
CA GLY A 252 -17.34 -3.38 19.47
C GLY A 252 -16.68 -2.57 20.60
N ARG A 253 -15.36 -2.34 20.51
CA ARG A 253 -14.58 -1.53 21.47
C ARG A 253 -14.65 -0.05 21.11
N TYR A 254 -15.89 0.49 21.11
CA TYR A 254 -16.21 1.81 20.56
C TYR A 254 -15.42 2.95 21.21
N ALA A 255 -15.30 2.96 22.55
CA ALA A 255 -14.58 4.04 23.24
C ALA A 255 -13.09 4.08 22.88
N GLU A 256 -12.46 2.91 22.72
CA GLU A 256 -11.05 2.82 22.34
C GLU A 256 -10.85 3.15 20.87
N ALA A 257 -11.76 2.74 19.99
CA ALA A 257 -11.76 3.12 18.57
C ALA A 257 -11.92 4.64 18.42
N LEU A 258 -12.87 5.25 19.13
CA LEU A 258 -13.08 6.71 19.11
C LEU A 258 -11.83 7.46 19.53
N ALA A 259 -11.19 7.06 20.63
CA ALA A 259 -9.95 7.69 21.11
C ALA A 259 -8.81 7.62 20.06
N MET A 260 -8.73 6.51 19.30
CA MET A 260 -7.77 6.38 18.20
C MET A 260 -8.11 7.30 17.03
N PHE A 261 -9.39 7.40 16.64
CA PHE A 261 -9.83 8.31 15.58
C PHE A 261 -9.55 9.76 15.97
N ASP A 262 -9.94 10.18 17.18
CA ASP A 262 -9.76 11.57 17.64
C ASP A 262 -8.30 12.01 17.61
N VAL A 263 -7.36 11.13 17.95
CA VAL A 263 -5.93 11.44 17.99
C VAL A 263 -5.27 11.39 16.62
N HIS A 264 -5.60 10.38 15.80
CA HIS A 264 -4.79 10.07 14.60
C HIS A 264 -5.46 10.44 13.28
N MET A 265 -6.80 10.47 13.22
CA MET A 265 -7.52 10.70 11.97
C MET A 265 -7.26 12.07 11.34
N PRO A 266 -7.19 13.21 12.11
CA PRO A 266 -6.89 14.50 11.51
C PRO A 266 -5.56 14.53 10.77
N VAL A 267 -4.51 13.96 11.37
CA VAL A 267 -3.18 13.85 10.75
C VAL A 267 -3.20 12.89 9.56
N ALA A 268 -3.91 11.77 9.69
CA ALA A 268 -4.02 10.79 8.61
C ALA A 268 -4.69 11.37 7.35
N LEU A 269 -5.74 12.17 7.53
CA LEU A 269 -6.43 12.85 6.42
C LEU A 269 -5.54 13.92 5.77
N ASP A 270 -4.74 14.65 6.56
CA ASP A 270 -3.83 15.69 6.06
C ASP A 270 -2.61 15.09 5.34
N GLU A 271 -2.04 14.00 5.89
CA GLU A 271 -0.80 13.38 5.40
C GLU A 271 -1.01 12.29 4.32
N GLY A 272 -2.22 12.15 3.72
CA GLY A 272 -2.39 11.29 2.55
C GLY A 272 -3.61 10.37 2.51
N LEU A 273 -4.42 10.26 3.58
CA LEU A 273 -5.68 9.48 3.58
C LEU A 273 -6.94 10.30 3.26
N ALA A 274 -6.80 11.49 2.68
CA ALA A 274 -7.96 12.33 2.33
C ALA A 274 -9.01 11.58 1.46
N TYR A 275 -8.56 10.69 0.58
CA TYR A 275 -9.43 9.87 -0.26
C TYR A 275 -10.26 8.86 0.53
N MET A 276 -9.81 8.45 1.72
CA MET A 276 -10.53 7.56 2.64
C MET A 276 -11.52 8.30 3.56
N SER A 277 -11.68 9.62 3.41
CA SER A 277 -12.58 10.41 4.24
C SER A 277 -13.98 9.77 4.41
N PRO A 278 -14.67 9.30 3.35
CA PRO A 278 -15.98 8.65 3.49
C PRO A 278 -15.96 7.41 4.39
N VAL A 279 -14.90 6.60 4.26
CA VAL A 279 -14.71 5.37 5.05
C VAL A 279 -14.51 5.70 6.52
N LEU A 280 -13.57 6.62 6.80
CA LEU A 280 -13.17 6.95 8.17
C LEU A 280 -14.29 7.67 8.94
N TYR A 281 -15.01 8.62 8.29
CA TYR A 281 -16.14 9.30 8.92
C TYR A 281 -17.36 8.38 9.10
N ALA A 282 -17.62 7.44 8.18
CA ALA A 282 -18.67 6.44 8.39
C ALA A 282 -18.36 5.52 9.57
N ASP A 283 -17.10 5.08 9.71
CA ASP A 283 -16.66 4.27 10.86
C ASP A 283 -16.69 5.09 12.17
N LEU A 284 -16.31 6.36 12.16
CA LEU A 284 -16.44 7.28 13.30
C LEU A 284 -17.89 7.45 13.73
N ALA A 285 -18.82 7.66 12.76
CA ALA A 285 -20.25 7.74 13.04
C ALA A 285 -20.77 6.47 13.72
N TRP A 286 -20.31 5.29 13.29
CA TRP A 286 -20.68 4.03 13.94
C TRP A 286 -20.12 3.88 15.36
N CYS A 287 -18.92 4.38 15.62
CA CYS A 287 -18.40 4.46 17.00
C CYS A 287 -19.34 5.27 17.90
N ARG A 288 -19.81 6.42 17.42
CA ARG A 288 -20.72 7.29 18.16
C ARG A 288 -22.08 6.66 18.40
N ILE A 289 -22.63 5.93 17.41
CA ILE A 289 -23.84 5.10 17.60
C ILE A 289 -23.63 4.11 18.76
N GLY A 290 -22.51 3.39 18.76
CA GLY A 290 -22.18 2.42 19.81
C GLY A 290 -22.03 3.02 21.20
N LEU A 291 -21.76 4.32 21.28
CA LEU A 291 -21.66 5.08 22.54
C LEU A 291 -22.95 5.86 22.88
N GLY A 292 -23.98 5.82 22.04
CA GLY A 292 -25.25 6.52 22.26
C GLY A 292 -25.25 8.00 21.88
N ASP A 293 -24.19 8.51 21.24
CA ASP A 293 -24.08 9.89 20.76
C ASP A 293 -24.66 10.02 19.31
N ASN A 294 -25.97 9.93 19.23
CA ASN A 294 -26.69 9.91 17.96
C ASN A 294 -26.61 11.23 17.18
N GLU A 295 -26.48 12.37 17.88
CA GLU A 295 -26.37 13.69 17.28
C GLU A 295 -25.04 13.83 16.53
N ALA A 296 -23.94 13.56 17.20
CA ALA A 296 -22.64 13.59 16.57
C ALA A 296 -22.47 12.50 15.48
N ALA A 297 -23.08 11.32 15.68
CA ALA A 297 -23.09 10.26 14.65
C ALA A 297 -23.73 10.73 13.34
N LEU A 298 -24.86 11.47 13.43
CA LEU A 298 -25.51 12.02 12.25
C LEU A 298 -24.62 13.04 11.53
N VAL A 299 -23.93 13.91 12.28
CA VAL A 299 -23.00 14.89 11.69
C VAL A 299 -21.89 14.17 10.92
N ASP A 300 -21.22 13.20 11.54
CA ASP A 300 -20.14 12.45 10.88
C ASP A 300 -20.64 11.65 9.66
N ALA A 301 -21.83 11.07 9.74
CA ALA A 301 -22.44 10.38 8.60
C ALA A 301 -22.68 11.31 7.41
N ARG A 302 -23.12 12.55 7.64
CA ARG A 302 -23.29 13.54 6.57
C ARG A 302 -21.95 14.01 5.98
N VAL A 303 -20.90 14.10 6.80
CA VAL A 303 -19.53 14.36 6.30
C VAL A 303 -19.07 13.20 5.41
N ALA A 304 -19.31 11.95 5.81
CA ALA A 304 -18.99 10.79 5.00
C ALA A 304 -19.73 10.80 3.65
N GLU A 305 -21.03 11.10 3.64
CA GLU A 305 -21.82 11.23 2.39
C GLU A 305 -21.28 12.30 1.45
N ALA A 306 -20.89 13.45 1.97
CA ALA A 306 -20.35 14.54 1.17
C ALA A 306 -18.94 14.27 0.62
N GLY A 307 -18.23 13.30 1.21
CA GLY A 307 -16.84 13.00 0.90
C GLY A 307 -16.61 12.08 -0.31
N PHE A 308 -17.65 11.43 -0.87
CA PHE A 308 -17.48 10.49 -1.99
C PHE A 308 -16.99 11.22 -3.25
N GLY A 309 -15.68 11.13 -3.52
CA GLY A 309 -15.03 11.65 -4.72
C GLY A 309 -14.85 10.60 -5.81
N ALA A 310 -14.29 11.02 -6.96
CA ALA A 310 -13.96 10.10 -8.04
C ALA A 310 -12.87 9.10 -7.66
N ASP A 311 -12.02 9.46 -6.70
CA ASP A 311 -10.87 8.66 -6.24
C ASP A 311 -11.28 7.57 -5.21
N CYS A 312 -12.55 7.52 -4.79
CA CYS A 312 -13.05 6.51 -3.88
C CYS A 312 -13.31 5.21 -4.66
N GLU A 313 -12.55 4.16 -4.37
CA GLU A 313 -12.62 2.88 -5.08
C GLU A 313 -13.86 2.04 -4.67
N SER A 314 -14.14 0.98 -5.45
CA SER A 314 -15.32 0.12 -5.20
C SER A 314 -15.30 -0.54 -3.83
N GLU A 315 -14.14 -0.91 -3.31
CA GLU A 315 -13.97 -1.48 -1.96
C GLU A 315 -14.36 -0.47 -0.87
N ASP A 316 -13.81 0.74 -0.96
CA ASP A 316 -14.08 1.83 -0.03
C ASP A 316 -15.55 2.26 -0.07
N ARG A 317 -16.11 2.36 -1.30
CA ARG A 317 -17.55 2.66 -1.48
C ARG A 317 -18.43 1.58 -0.89
N ALA A 318 -18.16 0.30 -1.14
CA ALA A 318 -18.93 -0.81 -0.58
C ALA A 318 -18.93 -0.75 0.96
N GLY A 319 -17.75 -0.55 1.55
CA GLY A 319 -17.60 -0.45 3.00
C GLY A 319 -18.26 0.80 3.59
N ALA A 320 -18.02 1.97 3.02
CA ALA A 320 -18.58 3.23 3.53
C ALA A 320 -20.11 3.27 3.39
N HIS A 321 -20.67 2.91 2.22
CA HIS A 321 -22.13 2.84 2.06
C HIS A 321 -22.76 1.79 2.96
N GLY A 322 -22.13 0.61 3.12
CA GLY A 322 -22.61 -0.40 4.05
C GLY A 322 -22.64 0.10 5.50
N ARG A 323 -21.61 0.82 5.92
CA ARG A 323 -21.55 1.42 7.27
C ARG A 323 -22.58 2.53 7.43
N LEU A 324 -22.74 3.40 6.44
CA LEU A 324 -23.79 4.44 6.45
C LEU A 324 -25.20 3.83 6.52
N ALA A 325 -25.46 2.72 5.83
CA ALA A 325 -26.72 2.00 5.95
C ALA A 325 -26.99 1.55 7.41
N GLN A 326 -25.95 1.06 8.12
CA GLN A 326 -26.05 0.69 9.52
C GLN A 326 -26.32 1.92 10.41
N VAL A 327 -25.59 3.03 10.20
CA VAL A 327 -25.74 4.27 10.97
C VAL A 327 -27.13 4.86 10.80
N PHE A 328 -27.59 5.06 9.55
CA PHE A 328 -28.92 5.62 9.29
C PHE A 328 -30.04 4.69 9.77
N GLY A 329 -29.85 3.39 9.67
CA GLY A 329 -30.78 2.41 10.24
C GLY A 329 -30.91 2.53 11.76
N ALA A 330 -29.80 2.67 12.48
CA ALA A 330 -29.77 2.89 13.94
C ALA A 330 -30.41 4.23 14.35
N LEU A 331 -30.30 5.26 13.52
CA LEU A 331 -30.91 6.57 13.71
C LEU A 331 -32.41 6.62 13.31
N GLY A 332 -32.99 5.51 12.79
CA GLY A 332 -34.38 5.47 12.34
C GLY A 332 -34.64 6.11 10.97
N LEU A 333 -33.59 6.47 10.23
CA LEU A 333 -33.64 7.07 8.89
C LEU A 333 -33.72 5.97 7.82
N ALA A 334 -34.87 5.30 7.73
CA ALA A 334 -35.03 4.04 6.99
C ALA A 334 -34.85 4.19 5.46
N ASP A 335 -35.18 5.34 4.88
CA ASP A 335 -35.04 5.57 3.43
C ASP A 335 -33.56 5.73 3.05
N GLU A 336 -32.82 6.53 3.80
CA GLU A 336 -31.38 6.68 3.64
C GLU A 336 -30.65 5.35 3.85
N ALA A 337 -31.03 4.60 4.89
CA ALA A 337 -30.45 3.29 5.16
C ALA A 337 -30.63 2.33 3.97
N ARG A 338 -31.84 2.28 3.36
CA ARG A 338 -32.08 1.45 2.17
C ARG A 338 -31.30 1.92 0.94
N SER A 339 -31.21 3.22 0.73
CA SER A 339 -30.46 3.80 -0.39
C SER A 339 -28.98 3.41 -0.30
N HIS A 340 -28.37 3.57 0.88
CA HIS A 340 -26.97 3.19 1.11
C HIS A 340 -26.75 1.68 1.04
N ALA A 341 -27.67 0.86 1.53
CA ALA A 341 -27.57 -0.59 1.41
C ALA A 341 -27.57 -1.07 -0.06
N ALA A 342 -28.39 -0.43 -0.91
CA ALA A 342 -28.40 -0.74 -2.35
C ALA A 342 -27.07 -0.36 -3.03
N GLN A 343 -26.53 0.82 -2.73
CA GLN A 343 -25.24 1.25 -3.24
C GLN A 343 -24.08 0.36 -2.76
N ALA A 344 -24.11 -0.06 -1.50
CA ALA A 344 -23.12 -1.00 -0.95
C ALA A 344 -23.13 -2.33 -1.72
N ALA A 345 -24.31 -2.88 -2.03
CA ALA A 345 -24.45 -4.11 -2.79
C ALA A 345 -23.92 -3.98 -4.23
N GLU A 346 -24.20 -2.86 -4.90
CA GLU A 346 -23.69 -2.56 -6.25
C GLU A 346 -22.15 -2.51 -6.25
N HIS A 347 -21.56 -1.74 -5.33
CA HIS A 347 -20.10 -1.61 -5.25
C HIS A 347 -19.40 -2.91 -4.82
N LEU A 348 -20.05 -3.73 -3.97
CA LEU A 348 -19.54 -5.06 -3.62
C LEU A 348 -19.52 -6.00 -4.84
N GLN A 349 -20.52 -5.94 -5.70
CA GLN A 349 -20.53 -6.70 -6.94
C GLN A 349 -19.42 -6.25 -7.89
N ALA A 350 -19.19 -4.94 -8.02
CA ALA A 350 -18.11 -4.38 -8.81
C ALA A 350 -16.73 -4.82 -8.27
N LEU A 351 -16.53 -4.76 -6.95
CA LEU A 351 -15.31 -5.24 -6.27
C LEU A 351 -15.02 -6.70 -6.60
N ARG A 352 -16.00 -7.59 -6.50
CA ARG A 352 -15.83 -9.02 -6.82
C ARG A 352 -15.48 -9.26 -8.29
N ALA A 353 -16.05 -8.48 -9.19
CA ALA A 353 -15.71 -8.54 -10.61
C ALA A 353 -14.24 -8.12 -10.84
N GLN A 354 -13.80 -7.03 -10.22
CA GLN A 354 -12.42 -6.55 -10.27
C GLN A 354 -11.43 -7.59 -9.69
N GLN A 355 -11.76 -8.18 -8.54
CA GLN A 355 -10.94 -9.23 -7.92
C GLN A 355 -10.77 -10.45 -8.84
N SER A 356 -11.86 -10.91 -9.44
CA SER A 356 -11.83 -12.02 -10.40
C SER A 356 -11.04 -11.71 -11.66
N GLN A 357 -11.18 -10.49 -12.18
CA GLN A 357 -10.42 -9.99 -13.32
C GLN A 357 -8.92 -9.97 -13.02
N LEU A 358 -8.53 -9.42 -11.86
CA LEU A 358 -7.10 -9.35 -11.49
C LEU A 358 -6.46 -10.72 -11.39
N VAL A 359 -7.15 -11.70 -10.80
CA VAL A 359 -6.65 -13.09 -10.75
C VAL A 359 -6.38 -13.63 -12.15
N GLY A 360 -7.33 -13.49 -13.07
CA GLY A 360 -7.16 -13.94 -14.46
C GLY A 360 -6.01 -13.27 -15.20
N LEU A 361 -5.87 -11.95 -15.02
CA LEU A 361 -4.77 -11.18 -15.62
C LEU A 361 -3.40 -11.59 -15.07
N LEU A 362 -3.29 -11.76 -13.76
CA LEU A 362 -2.04 -12.21 -13.12
C LEU A 362 -1.67 -13.63 -13.56
N ASP A 363 -2.64 -14.54 -13.60
CA ASP A 363 -2.39 -15.93 -14.04
C ASP A 363 -1.84 -15.97 -15.46
N ALA A 364 -2.46 -15.22 -16.37
CA ALA A 364 -2.03 -15.14 -17.76
C ALA A 364 -0.63 -14.50 -17.90
N ALA A 365 -0.34 -13.44 -17.15
CA ALA A 365 0.94 -12.75 -17.21
C ALA A 365 2.08 -13.58 -16.59
N LEU A 366 1.85 -14.18 -15.41
CA LEU A 366 2.86 -14.98 -14.72
C LEU A 366 3.20 -16.29 -15.45
N ALA A 367 2.24 -16.87 -16.20
CA ALA A 367 2.50 -18.04 -17.04
C ALA A 367 3.53 -17.78 -18.16
N GLN A 368 3.74 -16.52 -18.53
CA GLN A 368 4.72 -16.11 -19.56
C GLN A 368 6.12 -15.84 -18.97
N VAL A 369 6.29 -15.83 -17.65
CA VAL A 369 7.57 -15.56 -17.00
C VAL A 369 8.40 -16.83 -16.93
N PRO A 370 9.58 -16.90 -17.59
CA PRO A 370 10.43 -18.09 -17.57
C PRO A 370 10.89 -18.47 -16.16
N GLY A 371 10.84 -19.77 -15.84
CA GLY A 371 11.38 -20.30 -14.58
C GLY A 371 10.46 -20.12 -13.37
N LEU A 372 9.28 -19.52 -13.52
CA LEU A 372 8.27 -19.59 -12.47
C LEU A 372 7.57 -20.97 -12.51
N PRO A 373 7.38 -21.65 -11.36
CA PRO A 373 6.60 -22.87 -11.35
C PRO A 373 5.18 -22.55 -11.83
N ALA A 374 4.70 -23.33 -12.81
CA ALA A 374 3.31 -23.25 -13.24
C ALA A 374 2.41 -23.35 -12.00
N GLY A 375 1.58 -22.34 -11.75
CA GLY A 375 0.66 -22.35 -10.62
C GLY A 375 -0.28 -23.56 -10.74
N ARG A 376 -0.16 -24.51 -9.80
CA ARG A 376 -1.15 -25.56 -9.57
C ARG A 376 -2.23 -25.05 -8.64
#